data_657a54ca0ef469705f39e5dc45ea84c9
#
_entry.id   657a54ca0ef469705f39e5dc45ea84c9
#
_cell.length_a   1.000
_cell.length_b   1.000
_cell.length_c   1.000
_cell.angle_alpha   90.00
_cell.angle_beta   90.00
_cell.angle_gamma   90.00
#
_symmetry.space_group_name_H-M   'P 1'
#
loop_
_entity.id
_entity.type
_entity.pdbx_description
1 polymer ?
#
loop_
_entity_poly.entity_id
_entity_poly.type
_entity_poly.pdbx_seq_one_letter_code
_entity_poly.pdbx_strand_id
1 'polypeptide(L)'
;MRRAIFSRKWVLGLILATALCLGPGLTPGASAAPEYVGSSKCKVCHKAEFEAWMKEKHSRAMESLKPEEQKKADCLACHTTGYGKAAKPGADLANVGCEACHGPGSEYKDVKIMHKKKWQEDPQGQLKLAAAAGLIAKPDQALCATCHNAKSPTFEGFNFKEAVQKVKHK
;
A
#
# COMPACT_ATOMS: atom_id res chain seq x y z
N MET A 1 -83.09 0.98 37.59
CA MET A 1 -81.92 0.08 37.67
C MET A 1 -82.01 -0.88 36.50
N ARG A 2 -81.29 -0.65 35.41
CA ARG A 2 -81.19 -1.62 34.30
C ARG A 2 -79.76 -1.64 33.83
N ARG A 3 -79.08 -2.76 34.04
CA ARG A 3 -77.69 -3.02 33.59
C ARG A 3 -77.65 -3.30 32.09
N ALA A 4 -76.94 -2.49 31.34
CA ALA A 4 -76.62 -2.75 29.93
C ALA A 4 -75.38 -3.65 29.84
N ILE A 5 -75.55 -4.80 29.21
CA ILE A 5 -74.51 -5.76 28.90
C ILE A 5 -73.90 -5.37 27.55
N PHE A 6 -72.63 -4.94 27.55
CA PHE A 6 -71.91 -4.59 26.33
C PHE A 6 -71.17 -5.82 25.80
N SER A 7 -71.63 -6.32 24.68
CA SER A 7 -71.06 -7.43 23.92
C SER A 7 -69.75 -7.01 23.24
N ARG A 8 -68.63 -7.61 23.65
CA ARG A 8 -67.34 -7.46 22.98
C ARG A 8 -67.29 -8.36 21.76
N LYS A 9 -67.43 -7.80 20.57
CA LYS A 9 -67.12 -8.49 19.31
C LYS A 9 -65.64 -8.46 19.10
N TRP A 10 -65.02 -9.64 19.08
CA TRP A 10 -63.62 -9.85 18.72
C TRP A 10 -63.48 -9.73 17.21
N VAL A 11 -62.74 -8.72 16.75
CA VAL A 11 -62.30 -8.60 15.37
C VAL A 11 -60.91 -9.22 15.28
N LEU A 12 -60.83 -10.46 14.77
CA LEU A 12 -59.55 -11.06 14.37
C LEU A 12 -59.00 -10.35 13.14
N GLY A 13 -58.07 -9.44 13.35
CA GLY A 13 -57.29 -8.85 12.26
C GLY A 13 -56.18 -9.84 11.85
N LEU A 14 -56.28 -10.37 10.65
CA LEU A 14 -55.24 -11.16 10.01
C LEU A 14 -54.09 -10.19 9.63
N ILE A 15 -52.99 -10.20 10.38
CA ILE A 15 -51.77 -9.49 10.00
C ILE A 15 -51.00 -10.40 9.04
N LEU A 16 -51.08 -10.12 7.75
CA LEU A 16 -50.20 -10.69 6.73
C LEU A 16 -48.78 -10.11 6.94
N ALA A 17 -47.91 -10.87 7.59
CA ALA A 17 -46.48 -10.55 7.66
C ALA A 17 -45.86 -10.85 6.29
N THR A 18 -45.71 -9.83 5.44
CA THR A 18 -44.81 -9.92 4.26
C THR A 18 -43.36 -9.93 4.74
N ALA A 19 -42.77 -11.11 4.84
CA ALA A 19 -41.37 -11.27 5.01
C ALA A 19 -40.64 -10.78 3.76
N LEU A 20 -40.10 -9.54 3.81
CA LEU A 20 -39.25 -9.00 2.78
C LEU A 20 -37.88 -9.74 2.93
N CYS A 21 -37.66 -10.75 2.09
CA CYS A 21 -36.35 -11.39 1.95
C CYS A 21 -35.36 -10.36 1.42
N LEU A 22 -34.68 -9.66 2.32
CA LEU A 22 -33.43 -8.94 2.02
C LEU A 22 -32.38 -10.02 1.70
N GLY A 23 -32.23 -10.30 0.40
CA GLY A 23 -31.11 -11.14 -0.08
C GLY A 23 -29.80 -10.56 0.39
N PRO A 24 -28.74 -11.39 0.58
CA PRO A 24 -27.43 -10.88 0.93
C PRO A 24 -26.99 -9.91 -0.18
N GLY A 25 -26.93 -8.62 0.18
CA GLY A 25 -26.43 -7.60 -0.71
C GLY A 25 -25.04 -8.02 -1.16
N LEU A 26 -24.82 -8.11 -2.48
CA LEU A 26 -23.50 -8.22 -3.08
C LEU A 26 -22.70 -7.00 -2.63
N THR A 27 -21.92 -7.15 -1.54
CA THR A 27 -20.91 -6.16 -1.19
C THR A 27 -19.94 -6.13 -2.36
N PRO A 28 -19.68 -4.96 -2.99
CA PRO A 28 -18.63 -4.86 -4.00
C PRO A 28 -17.35 -5.39 -3.33
N GLY A 29 -16.75 -6.42 -3.94
CA GLY A 29 -15.58 -7.09 -3.40
C GLY A 29 -14.52 -6.04 -3.10
N ALA A 30 -14.15 -5.89 -1.83
CA ALA A 30 -13.03 -5.04 -1.44
C ALA A 30 -11.81 -5.53 -2.24
N SER A 31 -11.29 -4.68 -3.14
CA SER A 31 -10.03 -4.95 -3.82
C SER A 31 -8.98 -5.21 -2.73
N ALA A 32 -8.30 -6.36 -2.83
CA ALA A 32 -7.22 -6.65 -1.90
C ALA A 32 -6.20 -5.52 -1.96
N ALA A 33 -5.65 -5.13 -0.80
CA ALA A 33 -4.63 -4.08 -0.76
C ALA A 33 -3.42 -4.49 -1.62
N PRO A 34 -2.75 -3.54 -2.30
CA PRO A 34 -1.56 -3.84 -3.07
C PRO A 34 -0.47 -4.51 -2.21
N GLU A 35 0.25 -5.45 -2.80
CA GLU A 35 1.30 -6.24 -2.16
C GLU A 35 2.68 -5.87 -2.71
N TYR A 36 3.71 -6.05 -1.89
CA TYR A 36 5.09 -5.88 -2.31
C TYR A 36 5.55 -7.02 -3.23
N VAL A 37 6.31 -6.72 -4.27
CA VAL A 37 6.74 -7.67 -5.30
C VAL A 37 8.25 -7.82 -5.43
N GLY A 38 9.01 -6.92 -4.81
CA GLY A 38 10.47 -6.88 -4.86
C GLY A 38 11.02 -6.09 -6.06
N SER A 39 12.16 -5.42 -5.83
CA SER A 39 12.78 -4.50 -6.80
C SER A 39 13.15 -5.15 -8.14
N SER A 40 13.42 -6.46 -8.16
CA SER A 40 13.73 -7.21 -9.38
C SER A 40 12.60 -7.15 -10.42
N LYS A 41 11.34 -6.99 -9.98
CA LYS A 41 10.18 -6.86 -10.87
C LYS A 41 10.14 -5.51 -11.58
N CYS A 42 10.72 -4.47 -10.97
CA CYS A 42 10.80 -3.13 -11.57
C CYS A 42 11.88 -3.05 -12.66
N LYS A 43 12.99 -3.80 -12.49
CA LYS A 43 14.13 -3.85 -13.42
C LYS A 43 13.73 -4.14 -14.85
N VAL A 44 12.66 -4.90 -15.08
CA VAL A 44 12.22 -5.32 -16.41
C VAL A 44 11.93 -4.10 -17.31
N CYS A 45 11.36 -3.04 -16.75
CA CYS A 45 11.02 -1.82 -17.50
C CYS A 45 11.90 -0.62 -17.09
N HIS A 46 12.37 -0.59 -15.84
CA HIS A 46 13.14 0.51 -15.22
C HIS A 46 14.61 0.09 -14.98
N LYS A 47 15.28 -0.40 -16.04
CA LYS A 47 16.66 -0.92 -15.93
C LYS A 47 17.65 0.15 -15.48
N ALA A 48 17.56 1.36 -16.04
CA ALA A 48 18.49 2.45 -15.71
C ALA A 48 18.34 2.91 -14.25
N GLU A 49 17.10 3.04 -13.79
CA GLU A 49 16.77 3.41 -12.41
C GLU A 49 17.20 2.31 -11.44
N PHE A 50 17.01 1.04 -11.80
CA PHE A 50 17.48 -0.08 -11.01
C PHE A 50 19.01 -0.11 -10.89
N GLU A 51 19.76 0.14 -11.99
CA GLU A 51 21.22 0.19 -11.99
C GLU A 51 21.75 1.40 -11.20
N ALA A 52 21.04 2.53 -11.20
CA ALA A 52 21.35 3.68 -10.36
C ALA A 52 21.17 3.33 -8.87
N TRP A 53 20.01 2.77 -8.51
CA TRP A 53 19.71 2.33 -7.16
C TRP A 53 20.73 1.30 -6.62
N MET A 54 21.19 0.37 -7.43
CA MET A 54 22.21 -0.63 -7.04
C MET A 54 23.54 0.00 -6.57
N LYS A 55 23.81 1.26 -6.92
CA LYS A 55 25.00 2.00 -6.48
C LYS A 55 24.77 2.77 -5.18
N GLU A 56 23.55 2.86 -4.70
CA GLU A 56 23.16 3.61 -3.51
C GLU A 56 23.31 2.77 -2.23
N LYS A 57 23.38 3.45 -1.08
CA LYS A 57 23.40 2.79 0.23
C LYS A 57 22.11 2.02 0.52
N HIS A 58 20.98 2.48 0.00
CA HIS A 58 19.68 1.85 0.17
C HIS A 58 19.65 0.40 -0.36
N SER A 59 20.30 0.13 -1.49
CA SER A 59 20.37 -1.22 -2.07
C SER A 59 21.19 -2.21 -1.22
N ARG A 60 21.90 -1.72 -0.21
CA ARG A 60 22.76 -2.50 0.71
C ARG A 60 22.45 -2.20 2.17
N ALA A 61 21.22 -1.76 2.46
CA ALA A 61 20.84 -1.32 3.80
C ALA A 61 21.03 -2.41 4.87
N MET A 62 20.82 -3.68 4.52
CA MET A 62 21.02 -4.81 5.43
C MET A 62 22.50 -5.04 5.80
N GLU A 63 23.43 -4.64 4.93
CA GLU A 63 24.89 -4.81 5.20
C GLU A 63 25.39 -3.92 6.34
N SER A 64 24.66 -2.85 6.67
CA SER A 64 24.98 -1.96 7.78
C SER A 64 24.58 -2.52 9.16
N LEU A 65 23.80 -3.59 9.17
CA LEU A 65 23.34 -4.27 10.39
C LEU A 65 24.25 -5.44 10.75
N LYS A 66 24.56 -5.57 12.04
CA LYS A 66 25.22 -6.76 12.58
C LYS A 66 24.30 -7.99 12.47
N PRO A 67 24.84 -9.22 12.49
CA PRO A 67 24.03 -10.44 12.36
C PRO A 67 22.86 -10.56 13.36
N GLU A 68 23.06 -10.09 14.59
CA GLU A 68 22.02 -10.07 15.62
C GLU A 68 20.96 -8.98 15.41
N GLU A 69 21.32 -7.88 14.71
CA GLU A 69 20.41 -6.78 14.37
C GLU A 69 19.53 -7.14 13.18
N GLN A 70 20.04 -7.96 12.25
CA GLN A 70 19.29 -8.46 11.09
C GLN A 70 18.12 -9.38 11.48
N LYS A 71 17.94 -9.68 12.76
CA LYS A 71 16.83 -10.46 13.31
C LYS A 71 15.84 -9.61 14.12
N LYS A 72 16.16 -8.33 14.36
CA LYS A 72 15.35 -7.44 15.20
C LYS A 72 14.31 -6.70 14.35
N ALA A 73 13.04 -6.78 14.73
CA ALA A 73 11.93 -6.11 14.04
C ALA A 73 12.17 -4.61 13.88
N ASP A 74 12.66 -3.94 14.92
CA ASP A 74 12.91 -2.49 14.90
C ASP A 74 13.98 -2.10 13.89
N CYS A 75 15.02 -2.93 13.70
CA CYS A 75 16.03 -2.70 12.67
C CYS A 75 15.47 -2.98 11.27
N LEU A 76 14.78 -4.12 11.10
CA LEU A 76 14.22 -4.54 9.83
C LEU A 76 13.15 -3.58 9.29
N ALA A 77 12.42 -2.90 10.16
CA ALA A 77 11.42 -1.89 9.78
C ALA A 77 12.00 -0.77 8.90
N CYS A 78 13.29 -0.44 9.07
CA CYS A 78 13.98 0.60 8.31
C CYS A 78 14.96 0.05 7.26
N HIS A 79 15.45 -1.19 7.44
CA HIS A 79 16.47 -1.79 6.58
C HIS A 79 15.93 -2.78 5.55
N THR A 80 14.59 -2.95 5.48
CA THR A 80 13.91 -3.77 4.49
C THR A 80 12.74 -3.02 3.85
N THR A 81 12.25 -3.56 2.76
CA THR A 81 11.10 -3.00 2.02
C THR A 81 9.80 -3.58 2.57
N GLY A 82 8.91 -2.72 3.09
CA GLY A 82 7.57 -3.14 3.51
C GLY A 82 7.54 -4.17 4.64
N TYR A 83 8.46 -4.08 5.61
CA TYR A 83 8.53 -5.01 6.75
C TYR A 83 7.16 -5.20 7.42
N GLY A 84 6.74 -6.44 7.60
CA GLY A 84 5.44 -6.79 8.21
C GLY A 84 4.21 -6.47 7.35
N LYS A 85 4.38 -6.07 6.10
CA LYS A 85 3.29 -5.83 5.14
C LYS A 85 3.09 -7.03 4.20
N ALA A 86 1.93 -7.08 3.56
CA ALA A 86 1.61 -8.12 2.59
C ALA A 86 2.55 -8.09 1.38
N ALA A 87 3.07 -9.25 1.00
CA ALA A 87 3.98 -9.40 -0.12
C ALA A 87 3.64 -10.64 -0.95
N LYS A 88 3.91 -10.57 -2.25
CA LYS A 88 3.76 -11.75 -3.13
C LYS A 88 4.78 -12.84 -2.75
N PRO A 89 4.41 -14.13 -2.88
CA PRO A 89 5.34 -15.21 -2.65
C PRO A 89 6.64 -15.05 -3.46
N GLY A 90 7.79 -15.23 -2.80
CA GLY A 90 9.11 -15.10 -3.40
C GLY A 90 9.56 -13.65 -3.69
N ALA A 91 8.86 -12.64 -3.18
CA ALA A 91 9.34 -11.26 -3.24
C ALA A 91 10.61 -11.10 -2.40
N ASP A 92 11.69 -10.61 -3.03
CA ASP A 92 12.89 -10.20 -2.30
C ASP A 92 12.70 -8.77 -1.78
N LEU A 93 12.53 -8.67 -0.47
CA LEU A 93 12.30 -7.42 0.25
C LEU A 93 13.48 -7.01 1.14
N ALA A 94 14.59 -7.71 1.04
CA ALA A 94 15.82 -7.28 1.69
C ALA A 94 16.25 -5.90 1.16
N ASN A 95 16.83 -5.10 2.03
CA ASN A 95 17.25 -3.73 1.73
C ASN A 95 16.08 -2.75 1.49
N VAL A 96 16.40 -1.48 1.31
CA VAL A 96 15.43 -0.41 1.01
C VAL A 96 15.30 -0.29 -0.51
N GLY A 97 14.37 -1.07 -1.07
CA GLY A 97 14.15 -1.18 -2.51
C GLY A 97 13.23 -0.11 -3.08
N CYS A 98 12.92 -0.25 -4.37
CA CYS A 98 12.06 0.68 -5.13
C CYS A 98 10.72 0.94 -4.42
N GLU A 99 10.09 -0.10 -3.94
CA GLU A 99 8.77 -0.04 -3.32
C GLU A 99 8.77 0.56 -1.90
N ALA A 100 9.93 0.71 -1.25
CA ALA A 100 10.03 1.44 0.01
C ALA A 100 9.71 2.93 -0.17
N CYS A 101 10.01 3.46 -1.37
CA CYS A 101 9.71 4.84 -1.76
C CYS A 101 8.44 4.95 -2.61
N HIS A 102 8.21 3.99 -3.49
CA HIS A 102 7.15 4.07 -4.50
C HIS A 102 5.87 3.29 -4.14
N GLY A 103 5.83 2.65 -2.98
CA GLY A 103 4.68 1.84 -2.54
C GLY A 103 4.63 0.45 -3.16
N PRO A 104 3.73 -0.43 -2.67
CA PRO A 104 3.63 -1.83 -3.09
C PRO A 104 3.20 -1.95 -4.55
N GLY A 105 3.99 -2.67 -5.35
CA GLY A 105 3.94 -2.67 -6.82
C GLY A 105 3.00 -3.66 -7.47
N SER A 106 2.30 -4.54 -6.72
CA SER A 106 1.53 -5.63 -7.33
C SER A 106 0.54 -5.15 -8.38
N GLU A 107 -0.09 -4.01 -8.16
CA GLU A 107 -1.13 -3.47 -9.01
C GLU A 107 -0.56 -2.50 -10.06
N TYR A 108 0.15 -1.44 -9.63
CA TYR A 108 0.59 -0.40 -10.56
C TYR A 108 1.66 -0.86 -11.56
N LYS A 109 2.43 -1.94 -11.27
CA LYS A 109 3.41 -2.48 -12.23
C LYS A 109 2.78 -3.11 -13.47
N ASP A 110 1.45 -3.31 -13.50
CA ASP A 110 0.76 -3.89 -14.64
C ASP A 110 1.00 -3.05 -15.90
N VAL A 111 1.25 -3.74 -17.01
CA VAL A 111 1.49 -3.10 -18.33
C VAL A 111 0.32 -2.22 -18.77
N LYS A 112 -0.90 -2.51 -18.33
CA LYS A 112 -2.07 -1.68 -18.62
C LYS A 112 -1.94 -0.27 -18.01
N ILE A 113 -1.22 -0.16 -16.88
CA ILE A 113 -0.94 1.10 -16.18
C ILE A 113 0.40 1.67 -16.65
N MET A 114 1.47 0.85 -16.71
CA MET A 114 2.84 1.30 -17.02
C MET A 114 3.17 1.28 -18.53
N HIS A 115 2.17 1.30 -19.41
CA HIS A 115 2.41 1.28 -20.86
C HIS A 115 2.97 2.60 -21.35
N LYS A 116 4.21 2.59 -21.86
CA LYS A 116 4.97 3.79 -22.29
C LYS A 116 4.17 4.73 -23.19
N LYS A 117 3.48 4.21 -24.22
CA LYS A 117 2.69 5.04 -25.14
C LYS A 117 1.54 5.75 -24.43
N LYS A 118 0.83 5.10 -23.52
CA LYS A 118 -0.26 5.73 -22.73
C LYS A 118 0.26 6.86 -21.85
N TRP A 119 1.44 6.68 -21.24
CA TRP A 119 2.08 7.73 -20.46
C TRP A 119 2.52 8.92 -21.31
N GLN A 120 2.86 8.71 -22.59
CA GLN A 120 3.18 9.80 -23.53
C GLN A 120 1.91 10.53 -24.00
N GLU A 121 0.80 9.83 -24.21
CA GLU A 121 -0.47 10.38 -24.69
C GLU A 121 -1.25 11.10 -23.57
N ASP A 122 -1.32 10.53 -22.38
CA ASP A 122 -2.04 11.07 -21.22
C ASP A 122 -1.28 10.84 -19.90
N PRO A 123 -0.21 11.60 -19.63
CA PRO A 123 0.59 11.44 -18.42
C PRO A 123 -0.20 11.70 -17.13
N GLN A 124 -1.17 12.62 -17.15
CA GLN A 124 -1.95 12.95 -15.96
C GLN A 124 -3.00 11.87 -15.64
N GLY A 125 -3.67 11.33 -16.64
CA GLY A 125 -4.60 10.22 -16.46
C GLY A 125 -3.89 8.95 -16.01
N GLN A 126 -2.74 8.64 -16.62
CA GLN A 126 -1.93 7.48 -16.20
C GLN A 126 -1.40 7.65 -14.77
N LEU A 127 -0.98 8.86 -14.38
CA LEU A 127 -0.54 9.14 -13.01
C LEU A 127 -1.68 8.90 -11.99
N LYS A 128 -2.89 9.33 -12.31
CA LYS A 128 -4.07 9.07 -11.44
C LYS A 128 -4.37 7.58 -11.32
N LEU A 129 -4.31 6.83 -12.42
CA LEU A 129 -4.51 5.38 -12.42
C LEU A 129 -3.44 4.66 -11.59
N ALA A 130 -2.19 5.03 -11.78
CA ALA A 130 -1.08 4.44 -11.05
C ALA A 130 -1.15 4.78 -9.54
N ALA A 131 -1.51 6.01 -9.18
CA ALA A 131 -1.69 6.42 -7.80
C ALA A 131 -2.85 5.66 -7.13
N ALA A 132 -3.97 5.48 -7.84
CA ALA A 132 -5.09 4.67 -7.35
C ALA A 132 -4.70 3.19 -7.15
N ALA A 133 -3.72 2.70 -7.90
CA ALA A 133 -3.13 1.37 -7.78
C ALA A 133 -1.97 1.29 -6.77
N GLY A 134 -1.73 2.35 -5.97
CA GLY A 134 -0.75 2.37 -4.89
C GLY A 134 0.60 3.01 -5.20
N LEU A 135 0.79 3.59 -6.40
CA LEU A 135 2.05 4.28 -6.73
C LEU A 135 2.19 5.60 -5.96
N ILE A 136 3.30 5.76 -5.27
CA ILE A 136 3.80 7.04 -4.75
C ILE A 136 4.79 7.60 -5.79
N ALA A 137 4.32 8.42 -6.70
CA ALA A 137 5.15 8.92 -7.81
C ALA A 137 6.25 9.89 -7.33
N LYS A 138 5.97 10.67 -6.29
CA LYS A 138 6.90 11.63 -5.69
C LYS A 138 6.98 11.40 -4.18
N PRO A 139 7.93 10.57 -3.71
CA PRO A 139 8.19 10.40 -2.28
C PRO A 139 8.51 11.75 -1.62
N ASP A 140 7.91 12.00 -0.46
CA ASP A 140 8.06 13.25 0.27
C ASP A 140 8.96 13.11 1.51
N GLN A 141 9.18 14.22 2.20
CA GLN A 141 9.95 14.25 3.44
C GLN A 141 9.33 13.38 4.54
N ALA A 142 8.01 13.32 4.63
CA ALA A 142 7.33 12.54 5.68
C ALA A 142 7.60 11.04 5.50
N LEU A 143 7.57 10.54 4.26
CA LEU A 143 7.92 9.17 3.95
C LEU A 143 9.40 8.87 4.31
N CYS A 144 10.34 9.74 3.95
CA CYS A 144 11.75 9.55 4.31
C CYS A 144 11.95 9.52 5.82
N ALA A 145 11.25 10.40 6.57
CA ALA A 145 11.33 10.50 8.01
C ALA A 145 10.76 9.28 8.75
N THR A 146 10.05 8.35 8.08
CA THR A 146 9.64 7.09 8.70
C THR A 146 10.84 6.25 9.17
N CYS A 147 11.98 6.36 8.47
CA CYS A 147 13.23 5.69 8.80
C CYS A 147 14.32 6.67 9.25
N HIS A 148 14.43 7.84 8.60
CA HIS A 148 15.44 8.86 8.94
C HIS A 148 14.98 9.73 10.13
N ASN A 149 15.02 9.17 11.34
CA ASN A 149 14.56 9.82 12.57
C ASN A 149 15.36 9.34 13.80
N ALA A 150 15.09 9.94 14.96
CA ALA A 150 15.81 9.68 16.22
C ALA A 150 15.66 8.25 16.79
N LYS A 151 14.84 7.38 16.20
CA LYS A 151 14.81 5.95 16.58
C LYS A 151 16.04 5.19 16.07
N SER A 152 16.71 5.70 15.02
CA SER A 152 17.98 5.15 14.58
C SER A 152 19.11 5.52 15.58
N PRO A 153 19.89 4.58 16.08
CA PRO A 153 20.99 4.87 17.02
C PRO A 153 22.10 5.70 16.39
N THR A 154 22.15 5.81 15.08
CA THR A 154 23.17 6.57 14.32
C THR A 154 22.56 7.83 13.67
N PHE A 155 21.42 8.30 14.15
CA PHE A 155 20.77 9.48 13.58
C PHE A 155 21.47 10.77 14.00
N GLU A 156 22.05 11.47 13.02
CA GLU A 156 22.73 12.77 13.20
C GLU A 156 21.94 13.95 12.58
N GLY A 157 20.67 13.73 12.25
CA GLY A 157 19.83 14.68 11.53
C GLY A 157 19.57 14.29 10.09
N PHE A 158 18.56 14.91 9.48
CA PHE A 158 18.14 14.60 8.10
C PHE A 158 17.75 15.86 7.33
N ASN A 159 18.51 16.17 6.30
CA ASN A 159 18.20 17.24 5.35
C ASN A 159 17.57 16.63 4.08
N PHE A 160 16.24 16.73 3.97
CA PHE A 160 15.51 16.17 2.83
C PHE A 160 15.95 16.74 1.48
N LYS A 161 16.18 18.07 1.39
CA LYS A 161 16.57 18.72 0.13
C LYS A 161 17.88 18.18 -0.43
N GLU A 162 18.83 17.88 0.44
CA GLU A 162 20.12 17.31 0.03
C GLU A 162 20.00 15.80 -0.21
N ALA A 163 19.29 15.08 0.67
CA ALA A 163 19.16 13.64 0.60
C ALA A 163 18.44 13.20 -0.69
N VAL A 164 17.35 13.87 -1.07
CA VAL A 164 16.59 13.52 -2.27
C VAL A 164 17.41 13.65 -3.55
N GLN A 165 18.39 14.58 -3.60
CA GLN A 165 19.26 14.72 -4.78
C GLN A 165 20.18 13.53 -4.99
N LYS A 166 20.49 12.79 -3.91
CA LYS A 166 21.38 11.61 -3.95
C LYS A 166 20.66 10.35 -4.43
N VAL A 167 19.34 10.27 -4.24
CA VAL A 167 18.54 9.07 -4.53
C VAL A 167 17.52 9.26 -5.66
N LYS A 168 17.32 10.48 -6.16
CA LYS A 168 16.40 10.68 -7.27
C LYS A 168 16.99 10.13 -8.57
N HIS A 169 16.17 9.40 -9.30
CA HIS A 169 16.48 8.95 -10.65
C HIS A 169 16.40 10.15 -11.63
N LYS A 170 17.19 10.11 -12.69
CA LYS A 170 17.18 11.10 -13.77
C LYS A 170 16.30 10.64 -14.91
#